data_743703be310c86155d68483af58ee289
#
_entry.id   743703be310c86155d68483af58ee289
#
_cell.length_a   1.000
_cell.length_b   1.000
_cell.length_c   1.000
_cell.angle_alpha   90.00
_cell.angle_beta   90.00
_cell.angle_gamma   90.00
#
_symmetry.space_group_name_H-M   'P 1'
#
loop_
_entity.id
_entity.type
_entity.pdbx_description
1 polymer ?
#
loop_
_entity_poly.entity_id
_entity_poly.type
_entity_poly.pdbx_seq_one_letter_code
_entity_poly.pdbx_strand_id
1 'polypeptide(L)'
;FVSMFLSALGVFLLWKFGIILERSEESEHSLSKIKYDRAVFEALLRKERKVSVPIEGFGITLGNPNGMMHIIEVCNPFCGHCGKAQKELSKLVKNNSNICLQIIFVSGPTNVGYDHTPVDTFLTLQKEAEDMSTVLNDWFALSVKNVEEYEKLHPVKSHRSKDNDDNAQRMSEFCDAMKITHTPTIFIDGYEMPRLYNVGDLKYII
;
A
#
# COMPACT_ATOMS: atom_id res chain seq x y z
N PHE A 1 60.94 -13.46 2.65
CA PHE A 1 60.08 -14.37 1.86
C PHE A 1 58.64 -14.43 2.38
N VAL A 2 58.42 -14.60 3.69
CA VAL A 2 57.08 -14.68 4.29
C VAL A 2 56.27 -13.39 4.07
N SER A 3 56.89 -12.22 4.23
CA SER A 3 56.23 -10.90 4.01
C SER A 3 55.75 -10.71 2.56
N MET A 4 56.55 -11.12 1.57
CA MET A 4 56.17 -11.04 0.14
C MET A 4 55.01 -12.00 -0.18
N PHE A 5 54.97 -13.15 0.45
CA PHE A 5 53.88 -14.11 0.25
C PHE A 5 52.55 -13.61 0.85
N LEU A 6 52.59 -12.99 2.03
CA LEU A 6 51.43 -12.39 2.67
C LEU A 6 50.87 -11.19 1.86
N SER A 7 51.76 -10.35 1.31
CA SER A 7 51.31 -9.23 0.48
C SER A 7 50.71 -9.70 -0.85
N ALA A 8 51.31 -10.70 -1.52
CA ALA A 8 50.76 -11.28 -2.75
C ALA A 8 49.39 -11.96 -2.51
N LEU A 9 49.25 -12.67 -1.40
CA LEU A 9 47.99 -13.27 -0.99
C LEU A 9 46.93 -12.19 -0.72
N GLY A 10 47.30 -11.10 -0.04
CA GLY A 10 46.39 -9.97 0.21
C GLY A 10 45.87 -9.32 -1.07
N VAL A 11 46.77 -9.05 -2.03
CA VAL A 11 46.41 -8.51 -3.35
C VAL A 11 45.49 -9.47 -4.11
N PHE A 12 45.80 -10.77 -4.08
CA PHE A 12 44.97 -11.78 -4.74
C PHE A 12 43.55 -11.85 -4.12
N LEU A 13 43.43 -11.78 -2.80
CA LEU A 13 42.14 -11.79 -2.12
C LEU A 13 41.33 -10.53 -2.44
N LEU A 14 41.94 -9.34 -2.46
CA LEU A 14 41.29 -8.10 -2.84
C LEU A 14 40.81 -8.13 -4.30
N TRP A 15 41.64 -8.66 -5.19
CA TRP A 15 41.23 -8.82 -6.59
C TRP A 15 40.06 -9.80 -6.76
N LYS A 16 40.09 -10.95 -6.08
CA LYS A 16 38.99 -11.91 -6.07
C LYS A 16 37.70 -11.29 -5.49
N PHE A 17 37.83 -10.52 -4.41
CA PHE A 17 36.70 -9.80 -3.79
C PHE A 17 36.11 -8.79 -4.77
N GLY A 18 36.95 -8.02 -5.49
CA GLY A 18 36.50 -7.10 -6.53
C GLY A 18 35.67 -7.79 -7.62
N ILE A 19 36.16 -8.93 -8.16
CA ILE A 19 35.42 -9.71 -9.16
C ILE A 19 34.06 -10.21 -8.63
N ILE A 20 34.00 -10.63 -7.36
CA ILE A 20 32.77 -11.11 -6.75
C ILE A 20 31.75 -9.95 -6.61
N LEU A 21 32.22 -8.76 -6.22
CA LEU A 21 31.37 -7.57 -6.13
C LEU A 21 30.81 -7.16 -7.50
N GLU A 22 31.66 -7.06 -8.52
CA GLU A 22 31.22 -6.72 -9.89
C GLU A 22 30.17 -7.72 -10.41
N ARG A 23 30.41 -9.02 -10.21
CA ARG A 23 29.47 -10.06 -10.62
C ARG A 23 28.13 -9.99 -9.85
N SER A 24 28.18 -9.61 -8.57
CA SER A 24 26.98 -9.39 -7.75
C SER A 24 26.17 -8.22 -8.30
N GLU A 25 26.82 -7.09 -8.58
CA GLU A 25 26.16 -5.89 -9.12
C GLU A 25 25.53 -6.14 -10.51
N GLU A 26 26.23 -6.83 -11.41
CA GLU A 26 25.68 -7.22 -12.72
C GLU A 26 24.45 -8.13 -12.58
N SER A 27 24.50 -9.09 -11.64
CA SER A 27 23.40 -9.99 -11.38
C SER A 27 22.20 -9.26 -10.81
N GLU A 28 22.40 -8.38 -9.82
CA GLU A 28 21.33 -7.55 -9.25
C GLU A 28 20.71 -6.61 -10.30
N HIS A 29 21.52 -6.01 -11.14
CA HIS A 29 21.04 -5.15 -12.23
C HIS A 29 20.21 -5.93 -13.26
N SER A 30 20.63 -7.13 -13.62
CA SER A 30 19.91 -7.99 -14.54
C SER A 30 18.57 -8.48 -13.95
N LEU A 31 18.58 -8.86 -12.68
CA LEU A 31 17.36 -9.24 -11.95
C LEU A 31 16.38 -8.08 -11.80
N SER A 32 16.88 -6.87 -11.52
CA SER A 32 16.04 -5.68 -11.41
C SER A 32 15.38 -5.31 -12.74
N LYS A 33 16.08 -5.43 -13.86
CA LYS A 33 15.50 -5.23 -15.20
C LYS A 33 14.33 -6.17 -15.48
N ILE A 34 14.48 -7.45 -15.11
CA ILE A 34 13.41 -8.44 -15.28
C ILE A 34 12.27 -8.15 -14.29
N LYS A 35 12.59 -7.85 -13.03
CA LYS A 35 11.58 -7.57 -12.00
C LYS A 35 10.71 -6.38 -12.37
N TYR A 36 11.31 -5.29 -12.89
CA TYR A 36 10.58 -4.06 -13.23
C TYR A 36 10.11 -4.00 -14.69
N ASP A 37 10.26 -5.11 -15.43
CA ASP A 37 9.64 -5.23 -16.74
C ASP A 37 8.12 -5.35 -16.62
N ARG A 38 7.42 -4.43 -17.27
CA ARG A 38 5.96 -4.36 -17.19
C ARG A 38 5.27 -5.62 -17.70
N ALA A 39 5.79 -6.24 -18.77
CA ALA A 39 5.19 -7.45 -19.34
C ALA A 39 5.34 -8.63 -18.38
N VAL A 40 6.48 -8.72 -17.67
CA VAL A 40 6.71 -9.73 -16.64
C VAL A 40 5.75 -9.51 -15.47
N PHE A 41 5.63 -8.26 -15.00
CA PHE A 41 4.69 -7.91 -13.94
C PHE A 41 3.25 -8.29 -14.31
N GLU A 42 2.76 -7.87 -15.48
CA GLU A 42 1.40 -8.16 -15.94
C GLU A 42 1.16 -9.68 -16.11
N ALA A 43 2.15 -10.42 -16.60
CA ALA A 43 2.07 -11.87 -16.73
C ALA A 43 1.95 -12.59 -15.37
N LEU A 44 2.65 -12.09 -14.35
CA LEU A 44 2.57 -12.61 -12.99
C LEU A 44 1.24 -12.20 -12.33
N LEU A 45 0.85 -10.94 -12.48
CA LEU A 45 -0.38 -10.38 -11.92
C LEU A 45 -1.61 -11.18 -12.35
N ARG A 46 -1.71 -11.55 -13.64
CA ARG A 46 -2.84 -12.32 -14.17
C ARG A 46 -2.93 -13.76 -13.66
N LYS A 47 -1.91 -14.26 -12.98
CA LYS A 47 -1.93 -15.60 -12.33
C LYS A 47 -2.42 -15.55 -10.90
N GLU A 48 -2.48 -14.35 -10.32
CA GLU A 48 -2.89 -14.16 -8.95
C GLU A 48 -4.42 -14.19 -8.79
N ARG A 49 -4.86 -14.19 -7.56
CA ARG A 49 -6.27 -14.21 -7.18
C ARG A 49 -7.00 -13.00 -7.75
N LYS A 50 -8.13 -13.25 -8.41
CA LYS A 50 -8.97 -12.20 -8.99
C LYS A 50 -10.05 -11.75 -7.99
N VAL A 51 -10.32 -10.46 -7.97
CA VAL A 51 -11.50 -9.90 -7.28
C VAL A 51 -12.76 -10.47 -7.93
N SER A 52 -13.62 -11.08 -7.10
CA SER A 52 -14.81 -11.82 -7.55
C SER A 52 -16.13 -11.16 -7.13
N VAL A 53 -16.07 -10.00 -6.49
CA VAL A 53 -17.24 -9.27 -5.98
C VAL A 53 -17.22 -7.83 -6.47
N PRO A 54 -18.40 -7.16 -6.55
CA PRO A 54 -18.47 -5.75 -6.91
C PRO A 54 -17.67 -4.87 -5.94
N ILE A 55 -17.05 -3.82 -6.49
CA ILE A 55 -16.17 -2.91 -5.75
C ILE A 55 -16.67 -1.45 -5.77
N GLU A 56 -17.74 -1.17 -6.51
CA GLU A 56 -18.21 0.18 -6.75
C GLU A 56 -18.96 0.75 -5.53
N GLY A 57 -18.73 2.03 -5.25
CA GLY A 57 -19.55 2.83 -4.36
C GLY A 57 -19.35 2.57 -2.86
N PHE A 58 -18.19 2.07 -2.44
CA PHE A 58 -17.79 1.99 -1.05
C PHE A 58 -16.27 2.18 -0.88
N GLY A 59 -15.83 2.37 0.36
CA GLY A 59 -14.45 2.69 0.70
C GLY A 59 -14.09 4.15 0.46
N ILE A 60 -12.80 4.45 0.52
CA ILE A 60 -12.24 5.78 0.28
C ILE A 60 -11.60 5.80 -1.10
N THR A 61 -11.87 6.85 -1.89
CA THR A 61 -11.28 6.99 -3.23
C THR A 61 -10.29 8.14 -3.26
N LEU A 62 -9.08 7.88 -3.77
CA LEU A 62 -8.05 8.87 -4.05
C LEU A 62 -7.69 8.85 -5.54
N GLY A 63 -7.23 10.01 -6.04
CA GLY A 63 -6.82 10.16 -7.42
C GLY A 63 -7.99 10.35 -8.38
N ASN A 64 -7.85 9.83 -9.59
CA ASN A 64 -8.84 10.00 -10.63
C ASN A 64 -9.87 8.86 -10.62
N PRO A 65 -11.15 9.11 -10.26
CA PRO A 65 -12.17 8.05 -10.27
C PRO A 65 -12.36 7.38 -11.64
N ASN A 66 -11.99 8.09 -12.73
CA ASN A 66 -12.06 7.59 -14.10
C ASN A 66 -10.69 7.14 -14.63
N GLY A 67 -9.70 6.96 -13.75
CA GLY A 67 -8.37 6.46 -14.12
C GLY A 67 -8.46 5.06 -14.70
N MET A 68 -7.65 4.78 -15.73
CA MET A 68 -7.65 3.46 -16.38
C MET A 68 -7.01 2.37 -15.52
N MET A 69 -6.16 2.75 -14.59
CA MET A 69 -5.55 1.83 -13.63
C MET A 69 -6.27 1.90 -12.30
N HIS A 70 -6.82 0.79 -11.87
CA HIS A 70 -7.54 0.69 -10.61
C HIS A 70 -6.73 -0.09 -9.58
N ILE A 71 -6.36 0.58 -8.50
CA ILE A 71 -5.66 -0.03 -7.36
C ILE A 71 -6.62 -0.10 -6.17
N ILE A 72 -6.68 -1.25 -5.52
CA ILE A 72 -7.41 -1.42 -4.26
C ILE A 72 -6.39 -1.72 -3.16
N GLU A 73 -6.41 -0.94 -2.10
CA GLU A 73 -5.70 -1.24 -0.87
C GLU A 73 -6.69 -1.72 0.20
N VAL A 74 -6.54 -2.98 0.64
CA VAL A 74 -7.24 -3.43 1.84
C VAL A 74 -6.37 -3.14 3.05
N CYS A 75 -6.86 -2.31 3.94
CA CYS A 75 -6.10 -1.64 4.97
C CYS A 75 -6.71 -1.83 6.36
N ASN A 76 -5.85 -1.86 7.39
CA ASN A 76 -6.28 -1.71 8.79
C ASN A 76 -5.76 -0.37 9.31
N PRO A 77 -6.62 0.51 9.83
CA PRO A 77 -6.22 1.83 10.33
C PRO A 77 -5.13 1.80 11.40
N PHE A 78 -5.02 0.70 12.12
CA PHE A 78 -4.04 0.51 13.20
C PHE A 78 -2.77 -0.25 12.78
N CYS A 79 -2.66 -0.63 11.50
CA CYS A 79 -1.52 -1.38 10.99
C CYS A 79 -0.40 -0.46 10.51
N GLY A 80 0.79 -0.56 11.12
CA GLY A 80 1.95 0.25 10.71
C GLY A 80 2.46 -0.06 9.28
N HIS A 81 2.26 -1.29 8.78
CA HIS A 81 2.60 -1.64 7.40
C HIS A 81 1.65 -0.98 6.40
N CYS A 82 0.37 -0.83 6.76
CA CYS A 82 -0.60 -0.07 5.96
C CYS A 82 -0.20 1.39 5.84
N GLY A 83 0.26 2.02 6.93
CA GLY A 83 0.74 3.40 6.85
C GLY A 83 1.94 3.59 5.90
N LYS A 84 2.83 2.60 5.80
CA LYS A 84 3.93 2.62 4.82
C LYS A 84 3.41 2.47 3.39
N ALA A 85 2.49 1.53 3.17
CA ALA A 85 1.86 1.31 1.87
C ALA A 85 1.08 2.55 1.42
N GLN A 86 0.24 3.10 2.30
CA GLN A 86 -0.55 4.31 2.05
C GLN A 86 0.32 5.50 1.61
N LYS A 87 1.47 5.71 2.27
CA LYS A 87 2.40 6.78 1.91
C LYS A 87 2.96 6.62 0.49
N GLU A 88 3.31 5.40 0.09
CA GLU A 88 3.82 5.13 -1.27
C GLU A 88 2.70 5.22 -2.31
N LEU A 89 1.50 4.70 -2.01
CA LEU A 89 0.33 4.80 -2.90
C LEU A 89 -0.13 6.24 -3.08
N SER A 90 -0.16 7.05 -2.03
CA SER A 90 -0.49 8.48 -2.12
C SER A 90 0.47 9.23 -3.05
N LYS A 91 1.78 8.93 -2.97
CA LYS A 91 2.76 9.52 -3.89
C LYS A 91 2.54 9.07 -5.34
N LEU A 92 2.23 7.79 -5.53
CA LEU A 92 1.98 7.21 -6.84
C LEU A 92 0.78 7.87 -7.52
N VAL A 93 -0.34 8.00 -6.79
CA VAL A 93 -1.56 8.69 -7.24
C VAL A 93 -1.30 10.15 -7.56
N LYS A 94 -0.55 10.86 -6.71
CA LYS A 94 -0.19 12.27 -6.93
C LYS A 94 0.62 12.48 -8.21
N ASN A 95 1.47 11.51 -8.55
CA ASN A 95 2.37 11.60 -9.69
C ASN A 95 1.78 11.00 -11.00
N ASN A 96 0.64 10.30 -10.90
CA ASN A 96 0.01 9.65 -12.05
C ASN A 96 -1.51 9.86 -12.02
N SER A 97 -2.00 10.80 -12.82
CA SER A 97 -3.42 11.15 -12.93
C SER A 97 -4.30 10.05 -13.56
N ASN A 98 -3.70 8.95 -13.99
CA ASN A 98 -4.41 7.82 -14.58
C ASN A 98 -4.75 6.73 -13.58
N ILE A 99 -4.49 6.96 -12.29
CA ILE A 99 -4.73 6.00 -11.22
C ILE A 99 -5.97 6.39 -10.42
N CYS A 100 -6.85 5.39 -10.23
CA CYS A 100 -7.90 5.38 -9.22
C CYS A 100 -7.43 4.46 -8.08
N LEU A 101 -7.23 5.00 -6.89
CA LEU A 101 -6.93 4.22 -5.70
C LEU A 101 -8.16 4.15 -4.81
N GLN A 102 -8.63 2.95 -4.55
CA GLN A 102 -9.72 2.67 -3.60
C GLN A 102 -9.14 2.02 -2.35
N ILE A 103 -9.48 2.55 -1.18
CA ILE A 103 -9.06 2.02 0.11
C ILE A 103 -10.26 1.39 0.79
N ILE A 104 -10.12 0.12 1.15
CA ILE A 104 -11.12 -0.69 1.84
C ILE A 104 -10.57 -1.04 3.21
N PHE A 105 -11.28 -0.65 4.27
CA PHE A 105 -10.84 -0.93 5.61
C PHE A 105 -11.39 -2.27 6.11
N VAL A 106 -10.51 -3.09 6.68
CA VAL A 106 -10.97 -4.25 7.45
C VAL A 106 -11.67 -3.75 8.70
N SER A 107 -12.81 -4.36 9.04
CA SER A 107 -13.47 -4.13 10.32
C SER A 107 -12.55 -4.61 11.42
N GLY A 108 -11.93 -3.67 12.12
CA GLY A 108 -11.25 -3.96 13.39
C GLY A 108 -12.30 -4.07 14.50
N PRO A 109 -11.96 -4.69 15.64
CA PRO A 109 -12.83 -4.59 16.81
C PRO A 109 -13.06 -3.11 17.08
N THR A 110 -14.34 -2.72 17.21
CA THR A 110 -14.72 -1.41 17.70
C THR A 110 -13.95 -1.20 18.99
N ASN A 111 -13.10 -0.18 19.04
CA ASN A 111 -12.36 0.12 20.26
C ASN A 111 -13.39 0.36 21.36
N VAL A 112 -13.38 -0.53 22.34
CA VAL A 112 -14.26 -0.45 23.50
C VAL A 112 -14.01 0.90 24.16
N GLY A 113 -15.01 1.79 24.08
CA GLY A 113 -14.95 3.12 24.70
C GLY A 113 -15.04 4.32 23.78
N TYR A 114 -15.08 4.15 22.44
CA TYR A 114 -15.31 5.25 21.50
C TYR A 114 -16.69 5.12 20.83
N ASP A 115 -17.41 6.23 20.74
CA ASP A 115 -18.73 6.28 20.09
C ASP A 115 -18.63 6.10 18.56
N HIS A 116 -17.44 6.23 17.98
CA HIS A 116 -17.18 6.11 16.55
C HIS A 116 -15.78 5.58 16.25
N THR A 117 -15.59 5.03 15.06
CA THR A 117 -14.32 4.45 14.60
C THR A 117 -13.54 5.46 13.73
N PRO A 118 -12.22 5.31 13.57
CA PRO A 118 -11.47 6.15 12.62
C PRO A 118 -12.01 6.02 11.19
N VAL A 119 -12.62 4.90 10.82
CA VAL A 119 -13.21 4.71 9.50
C VAL A 119 -14.45 5.61 9.32
N ASP A 120 -15.27 5.79 10.35
CA ASP A 120 -16.41 6.72 10.33
C ASP A 120 -15.94 8.16 10.08
N THR A 121 -14.86 8.57 10.76
CA THR A 121 -14.24 9.87 10.57
C THR A 121 -13.73 10.04 9.12
N PHE A 122 -13.02 9.05 8.58
CA PHE A 122 -12.54 9.10 7.20
C PHE A 122 -13.67 9.20 6.17
N LEU A 123 -14.72 8.39 6.33
CA LEU A 123 -15.89 8.43 5.45
C LEU A 123 -16.62 9.77 5.52
N THR A 124 -16.69 10.37 6.71
CA THR A 124 -17.29 11.69 6.90
C THR A 124 -16.45 12.78 6.23
N LEU A 125 -15.13 12.78 6.43
CA LEU A 125 -14.21 13.75 5.81
C LEU A 125 -14.20 13.63 4.27
N GLN A 126 -14.33 12.41 3.73
CA GLN A 126 -14.49 12.23 2.28
C GLN A 126 -15.75 12.90 1.75
N LYS A 127 -16.89 12.80 2.46
CA LYS A 127 -18.15 13.47 2.08
C LYS A 127 -18.04 15.00 2.19
N GLU A 128 -17.21 15.49 3.09
CA GLU A 128 -16.91 16.92 3.26
C GLU A 128 -15.90 17.45 2.23
N ALA A 129 -15.48 16.61 1.28
CA ALA A 129 -14.54 16.93 0.20
C ALA A 129 -13.15 17.35 0.68
N GLU A 130 -12.71 16.83 1.83
CA GLU A 130 -11.34 17.01 2.30
C GLU A 130 -10.33 16.26 1.43
N ASP A 131 -9.08 16.70 1.44
CA ASP A 131 -7.99 15.97 0.78
C ASP A 131 -7.69 14.66 1.52
N MET A 132 -8.28 13.58 1.06
CA MET A 132 -8.16 12.28 1.67
C MET A 132 -6.71 11.75 1.69
N SER A 133 -5.83 12.23 0.82
CA SER A 133 -4.41 11.89 0.88
C SER A 133 -3.76 12.46 2.15
N THR A 134 -4.03 13.72 2.45
CA THR A 134 -3.58 14.37 3.70
C THR A 134 -4.25 13.72 4.91
N VAL A 135 -5.57 13.57 4.90
CA VAL A 135 -6.36 12.94 5.96
C VAL A 135 -5.76 11.59 6.39
N LEU A 136 -5.51 10.69 5.45
CA LEU A 136 -4.99 9.36 5.76
C LEU A 136 -3.51 9.38 6.17
N ASN A 137 -2.69 10.20 5.52
CA ASN A 137 -1.28 10.33 5.88
C ASN A 137 -1.11 10.87 7.31
N ASP A 138 -1.92 11.84 7.72
CA ASP A 138 -1.89 12.40 9.07
C ASP A 138 -2.32 11.35 10.11
N TRP A 139 -3.37 10.57 9.82
CA TRP A 139 -3.73 9.46 10.68
C TRP A 139 -2.58 8.48 10.88
N PHE A 140 -1.97 8.04 9.78
CA PHE A 140 -0.87 7.07 9.85
C PHE A 140 0.41 7.64 10.45
N ALA A 141 0.59 8.96 10.46
CA ALA A 141 1.72 9.64 11.09
C ALA A 141 1.60 9.72 12.62
N LEU A 142 0.40 9.61 13.18
CA LEU A 142 0.20 9.63 14.63
C LEU A 142 0.99 8.50 15.30
N SER A 143 1.76 8.83 16.33
CA SER A 143 2.47 7.86 17.16
C SER A 143 1.51 7.03 18.02
N VAL A 144 0.45 7.65 18.51
CA VAL A 144 -0.66 7.03 19.23
C VAL A 144 -1.93 7.24 18.43
N LYS A 145 -2.62 6.17 18.07
CA LYS A 145 -3.88 6.21 17.30
C LYS A 145 -5.02 6.57 18.23
N ASN A 146 -5.40 7.83 18.24
CA ASN A 146 -6.51 8.37 19.01
C ASN A 146 -7.41 9.21 18.11
N VAL A 147 -8.70 8.82 18.00
CA VAL A 147 -9.66 9.47 17.11
C VAL A 147 -9.98 10.89 17.57
N GLU A 148 -10.14 11.11 18.88
CA GLU A 148 -10.49 12.43 19.42
C GLU A 148 -9.35 13.44 19.19
N GLU A 149 -8.08 13.04 19.32
CA GLU A 149 -6.95 13.89 19.00
C GLU A 149 -6.83 14.16 17.51
N TYR A 150 -7.12 13.13 16.70
CA TYR A 150 -7.11 13.25 15.25
C TYR A 150 -8.18 14.22 14.76
N GLU A 151 -9.38 14.22 15.33
CA GLU A 151 -10.48 15.11 14.97
C GLU A 151 -10.25 16.58 15.38
N LYS A 152 -9.29 16.86 16.26
CA LYS A 152 -8.83 18.23 16.49
C LYS A 152 -8.06 18.78 15.29
N LEU A 153 -7.38 17.90 14.52
CA LEU A 153 -6.66 18.27 13.30
C LEU A 153 -7.60 18.28 12.09
N HIS A 154 -8.56 17.35 12.06
CA HIS A 154 -9.55 17.17 11.00
C HIS A 154 -10.96 17.18 11.58
N PRO A 155 -11.51 18.37 11.91
CA PRO A 155 -12.82 18.48 12.53
C PRO A 155 -13.94 17.97 11.61
N VAL A 156 -14.80 17.10 12.12
CA VAL A 156 -15.98 16.59 11.42
C VAL A 156 -17.24 17.30 11.89
N LYS A 157 -18.16 17.59 10.97
CA LYS A 157 -19.42 18.30 11.30
C LYS A 157 -20.47 17.38 11.91
N SER A 158 -20.40 16.10 11.59
CA SER A 158 -21.33 15.11 12.13
C SER A 158 -20.66 13.74 12.17
N HIS A 159 -20.88 13.02 13.27
CA HIS A 159 -20.48 11.64 13.39
C HIS A 159 -21.63 10.72 12.97
N ARG A 160 -21.27 9.54 12.52
CA ARG A 160 -22.13 8.40 12.28
C ARG A 160 -23.37 8.71 11.44
N SER A 161 -23.29 8.41 10.18
CA SER A 161 -24.44 8.42 9.28
C SER A 161 -24.78 6.98 8.87
N LYS A 162 -26.05 6.72 8.57
CA LYS A 162 -26.47 5.43 8.02
C LYS A 162 -25.66 5.04 6.78
N ASP A 163 -25.33 6.01 5.93
CA ASP A 163 -24.53 5.76 4.74
C ASP A 163 -23.09 5.33 5.10
N ASN A 164 -22.51 5.82 6.22
CA ASN A 164 -21.20 5.37 6.68
C ASN A 164 -21.28 3.94 7.21
N ASP A 165 -22.35 3.60 7.95
CA ASP A 165 -22.61 2.25 8.43
C ASP A 165 -22.75 1.27 7.24
N ASP A 166 -23.56 1.63 6.23
CA ASP A 166 -23.77 0.82 5.02
C ASP A 166 -22.45 0.68 4.23
N ASN A 167 -21.63 1.73 4.15
CA ASN A 167 -20.32 1.70 3.51
C ASN A 167 -19.35 0.78 4.26
N ALA A 168 -19.27 0.91 5.58
CA ALA A 168 -18.42 0.08 6.43
C ALA A 168 -18.85 -1.40 6.37
N GLN A 169 -20.13 -1.68 6.32
CA GLN A 169 -20.64 -3.05 6.15
C GLN A 169 -20.21 -3.64 4.82
N ARG A 170 -20.33 -2.90 3.71
CA ARG A 170 -19.90 -3.36 2.38
C ARG A 170 -18.39 -3.62 2.32
N MET A 171 -17.58 -2.81 3.01
CA MET A 171 -16.14 -3.08 3.16
C MET A 171 -15.88 -4.39 3.89
N SER A 172 -16.63 -4.66 4.95
CA SER A 172 -16.53 -5.93 5.69
C SER A 172 -16.92 -7.11 4.83
N GLU A 173 -18.05 -7.03 4.12
CA GLU A 173 -18.52 -8.07 3.21
C GLU A 173 -17.50 -8.37 2.09
N PHE A 174 -16.86 -7.32 1.55
CA PHE A 174 -15.76 -7.47 0.60
C PHE A 174 -14.59 -8.26 1.21
N CYS A 175 -14.16 -7.87 2.41
CA CYS A 175 -13.04 -8.54 3.09
C CYS A 175 -13.34 -10.02 3.37
N ASP A 176 -14.56 -10.35 3.77
CA ASP A 176 -15.00 -11.72 4.02
C ASP A 176 -15.07 -12.53 2.72
N ALA A 177 -15.72 -11.99 1.69
CA ALA A 177 -15.86 -12.64 0.38
C ALA A 177 -14.49 -12.89 -0.27
N MET A 178 -13.59 -11.92 -0.16
CA MET A 178 -12.22 -12.03 -0.66
C MET A 178 -11.29 -12.78 0.29
N LYS A 179 -11.77 -13.25 1.44
CA LYS A 179 -10.98 -13.98 2.46
C LYS A 179 -9.67 -13.25 2.78
N ILE A 180 -9.78 -11.98 3.11
CA ILE A 180 -8.60 -11.16 3.47
C ILE A 180 -8.04 -11.66 4.81
N THR A 181 -6.79 -12.10 4.82
CA THR A 181 -6.12 -12.68 6.00
C THR A 181 -5.01 -11.79 6.55
N HIS A 182 -4.59 -10.79 5.79
CA HIS A 182 -3.51 -9.87 6.18
C HIS A 182 -3.72 -8.49 5.58
N THR A 183 -3.09 -7.49 6.18
CA THR A 183 -3.07 -6.11 5.67
C THR A 183 -1.65 -5.55 5.72
N PRO A 184 -1.25 -4.73 4.74
CA PRO A 184 -2.04 -4.37 3.55
C PRO A 184 -2.16 -5.53 2.55
N THR A 185 -3.33 -5.68 1.89
CA THR A 185 -3.50 -6.51 0.70
C THR A 185 -3.80 -5.58 -0.47
N ILE A 186 -3.07 -5.72 -1.58
CA ILE A 186 -3.17 -4.84 -2.74
C ILE A 186 -3.72 -5.62 -3.92
N PHE A 187 -4.69 -5.02 -4.63
CA PHE A 187 -5.15 -5.51 -5.92
C PHE A 187 -4.90 -4.44 -6.99
N ILE A 188 -4.50 -4.86 -8.18
CA ILE A 188 -4.23 -3.99 -9.33
C ILE A 188 -5.05 -4.52 -10.49
N ASP A 189 -5.90 -3.67 -11.07
CA ASP A 189 -6.81 -4.01 -12.16
C ASP A 189 -7.60 -5.32 -11.89
N GLY A 190 -8.00 -5.48 -10.63
CA GLY A 190 -8.79 -6.62 -10.16
C GLY A 190 -8.01 -7.88 -9.84
N TYR A 191 -6.67 -7.88 -9.83
CA TYR A 191 -5.84 -9.02 -9.44
C TYR A 191 -4.98 -8.69 -8.22
N GLU A 192 -4.81 -9.63 -7.31
CA GLU A 192 -3.93 -9.46 -6.16
C GLU A 192 -2.49 -9.26 -6.61
N MET A 193 -1.79 -8.31 -6.00
CA MET A 193 -0.39 -8.02 -6.33
C MET A 193 0.50 -9.23 -6.02
N PRO A 194 1.33 -9.69 -6.97
CA PRO A 194 2.20 -10.84 -6.75
C PRO A 194 3.19 -10.61 -5.61
N ARG A 195 3.41 -11.60 -4.78
CA ARG A 195 4.30 -11.53 -3.59
C ARG A 195 5.75 -11.15 -3.88
N LEU A 196 6.18 -11.24 -5.13
CA LEU A 196 7.50 -10.79 -5.56
C LEU A 196 7.65 -9.27 -5.46
N TYR A 197 6.55 -8.53 -5.46
CA TYR A 197 6.50 -7.08 -5.47
C TYR A 197 6.00 -6.52 -4.14
N ASN A 198 6.50 -5.34 -3.81
CA ASN A 198 5.95 -4.49 -2.77
C ASN A 198 5.41 -3.18 -3.37
N VAL A 199 4.63 -2.44 -2.58
CA VAL A 199 4.01 -1.20 -3.07
C VAL A 199 5.03 -0.20 -3.60
N GLY A 200 6.21 -0.12 -2.98
CA GLY A 200 7.28 0.78 -3.42
C GLY A 200 7.89 0.41 -4.79
N ASP A 201 7.69 -0.83 -5.26
CA ASP A 201 8.14 -1.26 -6.59
C ASP A 201 7.26 -0.70 -7.72
N LEU A 202 5.98 -0.40 -7.44
CA LEU A 202 5.00 0.01 -8.44
C LEU A 202 5.43 1.26 -9.21
N LYS A 203 6.11 2.20 -8.58
CA LYS A 203 6.63 3.42 -9.22
C LYS A 203 7.62 3.17 -10.36
N TYR A 204 8.17 1.96 -10.46
CA TYR A 204 9.09 1.56 -11.53
C TYR A 204 8.40 0.79 -12.66
N ILE A 205 7.13 0.40 -12.45
CA ILE A 205 6.37 -0.49 -13.33
C ILE A 205 5.22 0.24 -14.02
N ILE A 206 4.60 1.21 -13.30
CA ILE A 206 3.38 1.92 -13.72
C ILE A 206 3.51 3.43 -13.70
#